data_4e9c533cd7c88418935cc40870323071
#
_entry.id   4e9c533cd7c88418935cc40870323071
#
_cell.length_a   1.000
_cell.length_b   1.000
_cell.length_c   1.000
_cell.angle_alpha   90.00
_cell.angle_beta   90.00
_cell.angle_gamma   90.00
#
_symmetry.space_group_name_H-M   'P 1'
#
loop_
_entity.id
_entity.type
_entity.pdbx_description
1 polymer ?
#
loop_
_entity_poly.entity_id
_entity_poly.type
_entity_poly.pdbx_seq_one_letter_code
_entity_poly.pdbx_strand_id
1 'polypeptide(L)'
;MKIQNKPIAALFAAGLIFSILVACAQAITISPVHLSMSVKKPIISLTVTNDSAKIMTFQTKTVIWSQVNGDNVYSDTNDLMITPPIVSIQANSSQVFRLALFTNSPHLVELSYRVILEDITAELASEENGLSFKFNHSLPFMYAPITPLDSVLWTRCESNVMGKSCLRMDNQGNRHAKLVRFNAISTTSQVPYKGAKTVLAGSSAQWFYTTMIDAENTTHLEVITSRGPVMLIIEDLPWAN
;
A
#
# COMPACT_ATOMS: atom_id res chain seq x y z
N MET A 1 3.22 -65.31 27.28
CA MET A 1 3.76 -63.94 27.08
C MET A 1 2.77 -63.20 26.23
N LYS A 2 1.87 -62.41 26.86
CA LYS A 2 0.83 -61.62 26.18
C LYS A 2 1.35 -60.22 25.91
N ILE A 3 1.58 -59.88 24.65
CA ILE A 3 1.92 -58.53 24.23
C ILE A 3 0.63 -57.73 24.12
N GLN A 4 0.47 -56.72 24.99
CA GLN A 4 -0.65 -55.78 24.94
C GLN A 4 -0.36 -54.70 23.88
N ASN A 5 -1.07 -54.77 22.77
CA ASN A 5 -1.12 -53.72 21.76
C ASN A 5 -2.20 -52.68 22.10
N LYS A 6 -1.84 -51.61 22.83
CA LYS A 6 -2.61 -50.38 22.95
C LYS A 6 -1.63 -49.29 23.32
N PRO A 7 -1.34 -48.33 22.46
CA PRO A 7 -2.07 -47.06 22.39
C PRO A 7 -2.01 -46.30 21.03
N ILE A 8 -1.81 -46.94 19.90
CA ILE A 8 -1.64 -46.22 18.61
C ILE A 8 -2.94 -45.58 18.12
N ALA A 9 -4.09 -46.19 18.43
CA ALA A 9 -5.41 -45.68 18.00
C ALA A 9 -5.82 -44.37 18.70
N ALA A 10 -5.37 -44.12 19.92
CA ALA A 10 -5.69 -42.90 20.68
C ALA A 10 -4.92 -41.68 20.17
N LEU A 11 -3.72 -41.85 19.62
CA LEU A 11 -2.92 -40.75 19.04
C LEU A 11 -3.48 -40.30 17.69
N PHE A 12 -4.07 -41.20 16.88
CA PHE A 12 -4.70 -40.82 15.62
C PHE A 12 -6.02 -40.05 15.83
N ALA A 13 -6.79 -40.37 16.88
CA ALA A 13 -8.04 -39.66 17.18
C ALA A 13 -7.77 -38.22 17.69
N ALA A 14 -6.72 -38.02 18.47
CA ALA A 14 -6.34 -36.68 18.95
C ALA A 14 -5.82 -35.77 17.83
N GLY A 15 -5.12 -36.32 16.85
CA GLY A 15 -4.64 -35.56 15.67
C GLY A 15 -5.76 -35.06 14.76
N LEU A 16 -6.86 -35.84 14.64
CA LEU A 16 -8.00 -35.50 13.78
C LEU A 16 -8.86 -34.35 14.37
N ILE A 17 -8.92 -34.21 15.70
CA ILE A 17 -9.71 -33.17 16.38
C ILE A 17 -9.00 -31.81 16.32
N PHE A 18 -7.67 -31.77 16.22
CA PHE A 18 -6.91 -30.53 16.14
C PHE A 18 -7.02 -29.85 14.76
N SER A 19 -7.45 -30.55 13.73
CA SER A 19 -7.55 -30.03 12.35
C SER A 19 -8.83 -29.20 12.08
N ILE A 20 -9.76 -29.08 13.02
CA ILE A 20 -11.09 -28.45 12.79
C ILE A 20 -11.17 -27.01 13.34
N LEU A 21 -10.15 -26.54 14.05
CA LEU A 21 -10.06 -25.14 14.45
C LEU A 21 -9.46 -24.25 13.33
N VAL A 22 -10.03 -24.31 12.13
CA VAL A 22 -9.85 -23.26 11.15
C VAL A 22 -10.63 -22.05 11.65
N ALA A 23 -9.93 -21.15 12.34
CA ALA A 23 -10.48 -19.84 12.65
C ALA A 23 -10.94 -19.22 11.32
N CYS A 24 -12.25 -18.98 11.17
CA CYS A 24 -12.79 -18.16 10.10
C CYS A 24 -12.22 -16.74 10.28
N ALA A 25 -11.07 -16.50 9.68
CA ALA A 25 -10.55 -15.15 9.53
C ALA A 25 -11.60 -14.36 8.73
N GLN A 26 -12.12 -13.29 9.29
CA GLN A 26 -12.98 -12.37 8.54
C GLN A 26 -12.10 -11.76 7.45
N ALA A 27 -12.32 -12.17 6.23
CA ALA A 27 -11.54 -11.70 5.10
C ALA A 27 -12.42 -10.82 4.20
N ILE A 28 -11.82 -9.71 3.75
CA ILE A 28 -12.36 -8.89 2.68
C ILE A 28 -11.37 -8.92 1.55
N THR A 29 -11.88 -9.19 0.36
CA THR A 29 -11.10 -9.09 -0.87
C THR A 29 -11.49 -7.84 -1.63
N ILE A 30 -10.51 -7.01 -2.00
CA ILE A 30 -10.69 -5.78 -2.75
C ILE A 30 -9.90 -5.87 -4.06
N SER A 31 -10.56 -5.65 -5.19
CA SER A 31 -9.93 -5.71 -6.51
C SER A 31 -10.53 -4.68 -7.48
N PRO A 32 -9.69 -3.93 -8.19
CA PRO A 32 -8.24 -3.79 -8.01
C PRO A 32 -7.87 -2.91 -6.81
N VAL A 33 -6.66 -3.08 -6.26
CA VAL A 33 -6.14 -2.24 -5.16
C VAL A 33 -5.46 -0.95 -5.65
N HIS A 34 -5.19 -0.84 -6.94
CA HIS A 34 -4.66 0.35 -7.60
C HIS A 34 -5.67 0.85 -8.61
N LEU A 35 -6.20 2.04 -8.36
CA LEU A 35 -7.24 2.65 -9.17
C LEU A 35 -6.62 3.69 -10.07
N SER A 36 -6.79 3.55 -11.39
CA SER A 36 -6.26 4.47 -12.38
C SER A 36 -7.31 4.82 -13.42
N MET A 37 -7.51 6.11 -13.63
CA MET A 37 -8.35 6.68 -14.67
C MET A 37 -7.54 7.56 -15.63
N SER A 38 -8.11 7.85 -16.76
CA SER A 38 -7.56 8.77 -17.76
C SER A 38 -8.69 9.31 -18.64
N VAL A 39 -8.39 10.29 -19.48
CA VAL A 39 -9.34 10.78 -20.50
C VAL A 39 -9.90 9.63 -21.35
N LYS A 40 -9.09 8.61 -21.68
CA LYS A 40 -9.51 7.44 -22.46
C LYS A 40 -10.30 6.40 -21.63
N LYS A 41 -10.19 6.44 -20.31
CA LYS A 41 -10.86 5.53 -19.38
C LYS A 41 -11.51 6.34 -18.25
N PRO A 42 -12.65 6.98 -18.51
CA PRO A 42 -13.26 7.95 -17.59
C PRO A 42 -14.07 7.34 -16.44
N ILE A 43 -14.27 6.04 -16.46
CA ILE A 43 -14.99 5.32 -15.39
C ILE A 43 -14.21 4.05 -15.07
N ILE A 44 -14.09 3.75 -13.78
CA ILE A 44 -13.52 2.51 -13.29
C ILE A 44 -14.44 1.87 -12.26
N SER A 45 -14.28 0.58 -12.06
CA SER A 45 -15.00 -0.18 -11.05
C SER A 45 -14.04 -0.79 -10.04
N LEU A 46 -14.49 -0.87 -8.81
CA LEU A 46 -13.85 -1.52 -7.69
C LEU A 46 -14.81 -2.59 -7.16
N THR A 47 -14.35 -3.82 -7.03
CA THR A 47 -15.14 -4.91 -6.44
C THR A 47 -14.66 -5.18 -5.03
N VAL A 48 -15.58 -5.22 -4.10
CA VAL A 48 -15.35 -5.62 -2.71
C VAL A 48 -16.13 -6.91 -2.47
N THR A 49 -15.43 -7.95 -2.05
CA THR A 49 -16.00 -9.25 -1.71
C THR A 49 -15.93 -9.44 -0.20
N ASN A 50 -17.04 -9.79 0.38
CA ASN A 50 -17.14 -10.17 1.77
C ASN A 50 -17.02 -11.69 1.87
N ASP A 51 -15.82 -12.19 2.17
CA ASP A 51 -15.53 -13.61 2.33
C ASP A 51 -15.86 -14.13 3.74
N SER A 52 -16.46 -13.29 4.59
CA SER A 52 -16.88 -13.66 5.95
C SER A 52 -18.26 -14.31 5.99
N ALA A 53 -18.60 -14.91 7.13
CA ALA A 53 -19.91 -15.50 7.38
C ALA A 53 -20.96 -14.48 7.88
N LYS A 54 -20.60 -13.21 8.05
CA LYS A 54 -21.48 -12.13 8.57
C LYS A 54 -21.69 -11.06 7.50
N ILE A 55 -22.79 -10.33 7.62
CA ILE A 55 -23.02 -9.12 6.79
C ILE A 55 -22.01 -8.06 7.22
N MET A 56 -21.40 -7.37 6.25
CA MET A 56 -20.53 -6.24 6.50
C MET A 56 -21.07 -4.98 5.81
N THR A 57 -21.03 -3.86 6.51
CA THR A 57 -21.53 -2.57 6.00
C THR A 57 -20.37 -1.61 5.84
N PHE A 58 -20.22 -1.08 4.63
CA PHE A 58 -19.17 -0.12 4.28
C PHE A 58 -19.73 1.24 3.96
N GLN A 59 -19.06 2.26 4.46
CA GLN A 59 -19.18 3.63 4.00
C GLN A 59 -17.96 3.97 3.15
N THR A 60 -18.19 4.71 2.04
CA THR A 60 -17.12 5.15 1.16
C THR A 60 -16.91 6.65 1.26
N LYS A 61 -15.65 7.07 1.24
CA LYS A 61 -15.25 8.48 1.19
C LYS A 61 -14.12 8.64 0.19
N THR A 62 -14.06 9.80 -0.47
CA THR A 62 -12.96 10.19 -1.33
C THR A 62 -12.28 11.44 -0.78
N VAL A 63 -10.96 11.50 -0.85
CA VAL A 63 -10.17 12.67 -0.44
C VAL A 63 -9.08 12.95 -1.47
N ILE A 64 -8.73 14.23 -1.64
CA ILE A 64 -7.53 14.64 -2.38
C ILE A 64 -6.32 14.15 -1.59
N TRP A 65 -5.35 13.61 -2.29
CA TRP A 65 -4.06 13.23 -1.73
C TRP A 65 -2.97 14.12 -2.29
N SER A 66 -2.34 14.87 -1.40
CA SER A 66 -1.17 15.69 -1.66
C SER A 66 -0.02 15.34 -0.73
N GLN A 67 1.15 15.90 -0.97
CA GLN A 67 2.32 15.73 -0.10
C GLN A 67 2.96 17.08 0.19
N VAL A 68 3.30 17.31 1.45
CA VAL A 68 3.99 18.50 1.93
C VAL A 68 5.19 18.06 2.76
N ASN A 69 6.39 18.46 2.39
CA ASN A 69 7.64 18.08 3.07
C ASN A 69 7.82 16.54 3.21
N GLY A 70 7.32 15.77 2.24
CA GLY A 70 7.40 14.31 2.24
C GLY A 70 6.28 13.59 3.01
N ASP A 71 5.42 14.32 3.71
CA ASP A 71 4.29 13.80 4.45
C ASP A 71 3.00 13.84 3.63
N ASN A 72 2.15 12.83 3.80
CA ASN A 72 0.87 12.77 3.13
C ASN A 72 -0.14 13.72 3.80
N VAL A 73 -0.81 14.51 2.97
CA VAL A 73 -1.90 15.41 3.38
C VAL A 73 -3.16 15.03 2.64
N TYR A 74 -4.28 14.98 3.36
CA TYR A 74 -5.59 14.61 2.83
C TYR A 74 -6.57 15.75 3.06
N SER A 75 -7.34 16.09 2.03
CA SER A 75 -8.41 17.09 2.11
C SER A 75 -9.69 16.58 1.46
N ASP A 76 -10.83 17.01 1.98
CA ASP A 76 -12.13 16.62 1.45
C ASP A 76 -12.30 17.11 0.00
N THR A 77 -13.05 16.34 -0.78
CA THR A 77 -13.33 16.67 -2.18
C THR A 77 -14.71 16.17 -2.62
N ASN A 78 -15.27 16.86 -3.61
CA ASN A 78 -16.42 16.43 -4.35
C ASN A 78 -16.08 16.10 -5.83
N ASP A 79 -14.80 16.17 -6.21
CA ASP A 79 -14.37 15.96 -7.59
C ASP A 79 -14.45 14.49 -8.02
N LEU A 80 -14.20 13.57 -7.09
CA LEU A 80 -14.25 12.14 -7.32
C LEU A 80 -15.44 11.54 -6.58
N MET A 81 -16.40 11.03 -7.34
CA MET A 81 -17.58 10.33 -6.80
C MET A 81 -17.38 8.83 -6.81
N ILE A 82 -17.84 8.19 -5.75
CA ILE A 82 -17.95 6.74 -5.63
C ILE A 82 -19.39 6.34 -5.31
N THR A 83 -19.88 5.31 -5.96
CA THR A 83 -21.26 4.84 -5.75
C THR A 83 -21.31 3.30 -5.69
N PRO A 84 -22.08 2.72 -4.76
CA PRO A 84 -22.88 3.37 -3.72
C PRO A 84 -22.03 3.97 -2.59
N PRO A 85 -22.49 5.05 -1.91
CA PRO A 85 -21.74 5.67 -0.81
C PRO A 85 -21.79 4.85 0.48
N ILE A 86 -22.88 4.10 0.70
CA ILE A 86 -23.05 3.17 1.82
C ILE A 86 -23.69 1.91 1.27
N VAL A 87 -23.22 0.74 1.71
CA VAL A 87 -23.77 -0.56 1.29
C VAL A 87 -23.49 -1.64 2.30
N SER A 88 -24.45 -2.54 2.49
CA SER A 88 -24.30 -3.78 3.23
C SER A 88 -24.06 -4.92 2.25
N ILE A 89 -22.93 -5.63 2.42
CA ILE A 89 -22.53 -6.78 1.59
C ILE A 89 -22.84 -8.06 2.38
N GLN A 90 -23.66 -8.90 1.83
CA GLN A 90 -24.02 -10.18 2.45
C GLN A 90 -22.79 -11.09 2.59
N ALA A 91 -22.88 -12.06 3.48
CA ALA A 91 -21.88 -13.12 3.61
C ALA A 91 -21.61 -13.78 2.27
N ASN A 92 -20.32 -14.02 1.94
CA ASN A 92 -19.87 -14.67 0.69
C ASN A 92 -20.40 -13.99 -0.58
N SER A 93 -20.59 -12.68 -0.55
CA SER A 93 -21.12 -11.89 -1.66
C SER A 93 -20.19 -10.74 -2.03
N SER A 94 -20.37 -10.20 -3.23
CA SER A 94 -19.56 -9.11 -3.75
C SER A 94 -20.41 -7.89 -4.09
N GLN A 95 -19.84 -6.71 -3.92
CA GLN A 95 -20.41 -5.44 -4.35
C GLN A 95 -19.45 -4.73 -5.30
N VAL A 96 -19.98 -4.23 -6.40
CA VAL A 96 -19.25 -3.38 -7.33
C VAL A 96 -19.51 -1.91 -7.01
N PHE A 97 -18.45 -1.16 -6.79
CA PHE A 97 -18.44 0.28 -6.68
C PHE A 97 -17.99 0.89 -8.01
N ARG A 98 -18.62 1.96 -8.43
CA ARG A 98 -18.22 2.73 -9.61
C ARG A 98 -17.68 4.07 -9.19
N LEU A 99 -16.59 4.47 -9.84
CA LEU A 99 -15.94 5.75 -9.61
C LEU A 99 -16.01 6.59 -10.88
N ALA A 100 -16.34 7.85 -10.71
CA ALA A 100 -16.38 8.86 -11.77
C ALA A 100 -15.75 10.15 -11.26
N LEU A 101 -14.91 10.77 -12.09
CA LEU A 101 -14.32 12.07 -11.82
C LEU A 101 -15.14 13.15 -12.53
N PHE A 102 -15.56 14.20 -11.82
CA PHE A 102 -16.37 15.28 -12.39
C PHE A 102 -15.60 16.26 -13.27
N THR A 103 -14.27 16.22 -13.22
CA THR A 103 -13.48 17.06 -14.10
C THR A 103 -13.40 16.45 -15.49
N ASN A 104 -13.87 17.18 -16.48
CA ASN A 104 -13.80 16.78 -17.89
C ASN A 104 -12.58 17.40 -18.61
N SER A 105 -11.79 18.18 -17.91
CA SER A 105 -10.62 18.84 -18.51
C SER A 105 -9.42 17.91 -18.52
N PRO A 106 -8.68 17.89 -19.63
CA PRO A 106 -7.39 17.23 -19.65
C PRO A 106 -6.42 17.91 -18.69
N HIS A 107 -5.74 17.13 -17.86
CA HIS A 107 -4.78 17.62 -16.88
C HIS A 107 -3.35 17.43 -17.38
N LEU A 108 -2.50 18.41 -17.13
CA LEU A 108 -1.06 18.34 -17.43
C LEU A 108 -0.29 17.59 -16.34
N VAL A 109 -0.83 17.57 -15.12
CA VAL A 109 -0.27 16.89 -13.96
C VAL A 109 -1.28 15.87 -13.47
N GLU A 110 -0.81 14.72 -12.98
CA GLU A 110 -1.62 13.67 -12.38
C GLU A 110 -2.40 14.19 -11.17
N LEU A 111 -3.71 13.90 -11.13
CA LEU A 111 -4.50 14.14 -9.94
C LEU A 111 -4.49 12.90 -9.07
N SER A 112 -4.23 13.09 -7.78
CA SER A 112 -4.06 12.01 -6.81
C SER A 112 -5.13 12.10 -5.74
N TYR A 113 -5.80 10.97 -5.49
CA TYR A 113 -6.86 10.85 -4.49
C TYR A 113 -6.66 9.58 -3.66
N ARG A 114 -7.41 9.50 -2.57
CA ARG A 114 -7.63 8.25 -1.83
C ARG A 114 -9.10 7.91 -1.82
N VAL A 115 -9.39 6.64 -2.07
CA VAL A 115 -10.69 6.03 -1.87
C VAL A 115 -10.66 5.30 -0.55
N ILE A 116 -11.49 5.69 0.38
CA ILE A 116 -11.55 5.12 1.72
C ILE A 116 -12.82 4.27 1.80
N LEU A 117 -12.64 3.01 2.18
CA LEU A 117 -13.72 2.08 2.52
C LEU A 117 -13.65 1.88 4.03
N GLU A 118 -14.61 2.43 4.73
CA GLU A 118 -14.73 2.36 6.19
C GLU A 118 -15.73 1.30 6.59
N ASP A 119 -15.31 0.35 7.41
CA ASP A 119 -16.20 -0.66 7.99
C ASP A 119 -17.02 -0.03 9.11
N ILE A 120 -18.32 0.16 8.86
CA ILE A 120 -19.30 0.68 9.80
C ILE A 120 -20.27 -0.40 10.28
N THR A 121 -19.88 -1.68 10.16
CA THR A 121 -20.70 -2.81 10.60
C THR A 121 -21.06 -2.64 12.08
N ALA A 122 -22.35 -2.74 12.40
CA ALA A 122 -22.83 -2.67 13.77
C ALA A 122 -22.37 -3.91 14.55
N GLU A 123 -21.86 -3.68 15.76
CA GLU A 123 -21.56 -4.75 16.70
C GLU A 123 -22.86 -5.32 17.27
N LEU A 124 -23.01 -6.64 17.27
CA LEU A 124 -24.11 -7.28 17.95
C LEU A 124 -23.84 -7.26 19.46
N ALA A 125 -24.80 -6.83 20.24
CA ALA A 125 -24.72 -6.69 21.70
C ALA A 125 -24.37 -8.01 22.46
N SER A 126 -24.31 -9.14 21.76
CA SER A 126 -23.98 -10.45 22.33
C SER A 126 -22.47 -10.76 22.44
N GLU A 127 -21.59 -9.85 21.96
CA GLU A 127 -20.14 -10.05 22.05
C GLU A 127 -19.52 -9.23 23.21
N GLU A 128 -20.16 -9.24 24.40
CA GLU A 128 -19.73 -8.44 25.57
C GLU A 128 -18.30 -8.70 26.05
N ASN A 129 -17.62 -9.75 25.60
CA ASN A 129 -16.24 -10.07 25.98
C ASN A 129 -15.31 -10.33 24.77
N GLY A 130 -15.67 -9.97 23.56
CA GLY A 130 -14.90 -10.16 22.35
C GLY A 130 -14.10 -8.91 21.92
N LEU A 131 -12.89 -9.11 21.36
CA LEU A 131 -12.16 -8.05 20.69
C LEU A 131 -12.71 -7.87 19.27
N SER A 132 -13.26 -6.69 18.97
CA SER A 132 -13.74 -6.34 17.62
C SER A 132 -12.72 -5.49 16.89
N PHE A 133 -12.41 -5.84 15.65
CA PHE A 133 -11.53 -5.06 14.77
C PHE A 133 -12.35 -4.49 13.61
N LYS A 134 -12.28 -3.17 13.44
CA LYS A 134 -12.81 -2.47 12.26
C LYS A 134 -11.67 -2.01 11.38
N PHE A 135 -11.76 -2.28 10.10
CA PHE A 135 -10.72 -1.95 9.14
C PHE A 135 -11.14 -0.82 8.22
N ASN A 136 -10.26 0.17 8.09
CA ASN A 136 -10.37 1.22 7.07
C ASN A 136 -9.38 0.93 5.95
N HIS A 137 -9.90 0.67 4.76
CA HIS A 137 -9.08 0.45 3.57
C HIS A 137 -8.92 1.76 2.82
N SER A 138 -7.67 2.21 2.64
CA SER A 138 -7.34 3.42 1.90
C SER A 138 -6.61 3.06 0.61
N LEU A 139 -7.29 3.19 -0.52
CA LEU A 139 -6.80 2.81 -1.85
C LEU A 139 -6.31 4.05 -2.61
N PRO A 140 -5.13 4.00 -3.25
CA PRO A 140 -4.68 5.07 -4.11
C PRO A 140 -5.53 5.11 -5.40
N PHE A 141 -5.92 6.31 -5.78
CA PHE A 141 -6.58 6.59 -7.05
C PHE A 141 -5.79 7.67 -7.79
N MET A 142 -5.43 7.38 -9.05
CA MET A 142 -4.65 8.29 -9.88
C MET A 142 -5.41 8.59 -11.19
N TYR A 143 -5.55 9.87 -11.50
CA TYR A 143 -6.02 10.30 -12.82
C TYR A 143 -4.82 10.74 -13.64
N ALA A 144 -4.53 9.98 -14.68
CA ALA A 144 -3.31 10.16 -15.48
C ALA A 144 -3.31 11.48 -16.26
N PRO A 145 -2.14 12.16 -16.37
CA PRO A 145 -2.00 13.33 -17.20
C PRO A 145 -2.09 12.95 -18.69
N ILE A 146 -2.38 13.93 -19.55
CA ILE A 146 -2.51 13.72 -21.01
C ILE A 146 -1.23 13.14 -21.60
N THR A 147 -0.11 13.73 -21.23
CA THR A 147 1.24 13.33 -21.67
C THR A 147 2.06 13.03 -20.44
N PRO A 148 2.17 11.74 -20.06
CA PRO A 148 2.95 11.35 -18.88
C PRO A 148 4.44 11.64 -19.10
N LEU A 149 5.05 12.31 -18.13
CA LEU A 149 6.49 12.58 -18.06
C LEU A 149 7.04 12.00 -16.75
N ASP A 150 8.04 11.16 -16.89
CA ASP A 150 8.82 10.63 -15.79
C ASP A 150 10.14 11.37 -15.67
N SER A 151 10.35 12.00 -14.53
CA SER A 151 11.61 12.64 -14.19
C SER A 151 11.84 12.53 -12.69
N VAL A 152 12.90 11.89 -12.29
CA VAL A 152 13.26 11.69 -10.88
C VAL A 152 14.72 12.07 -10.69
N LEU A 153 14.96 12.97 -9.75
CA LEU A 153 16.30 13.33 -9.29
C LEU A 153 16.59 12.61 -7.97
N TRP A 154 17.71 11.90 -7.94
CA TRP A 154 18.23 11.28 -6.73
C TRP A 154 19.39 12.10 -6.17
N THR A 155 19.36 12.36 -4.87
CA THR A 155 20.39 13.14 -4.17
C THR A 155 20.75 12.51 -2.83
N ARG A 156 21.95 12.78 -2.36
CA ARG A 156 22.30 12.58 -0.95
C ARG A 156 21.68 13.70 -0.13
N CYS A 157 21.31 13.42 1.10
CA CYS A 157 20.80 14.42 2.03
C CYS A 157 21.52 14.30 3.38
N GLU A 158 21.49 15.37 4.15
CA GLU A 158 21.99 15.33 5.51
C GLU A 158 21.11 14.44 6.38
N SER A 159 21.74 13.60 7.18
CA SER A 159 21.03 12.74 8.13
C SER A 159 21.18 13.34 9.52
N ASN A 160 20.06 13.69 10.13
CA ASN A 160 19.98 14.07 11.54
C ASN A 160 19.91 12.86 12.48
N VAL A 161 19.98 11.63 11.93
CA VAL A 161 19.96 10.38 12.69
C VAL A 161 21.38 9.82 12.74
N MET A 162 21.93 9.70 13.94
CA MET A 162 23.29 9.18 14.15
C MET A 162 23.47 7.80 13.51
N GLY A 163 24.56 7.60 12.76
CA GLY A 163 24.88 6.33 12.11
C GLY A 163 24.01 5.97 10.91
N LYS A 164 23.26 6.93 10.37
CA LYS A 164 22.47 6.72 9.15
C LYS A 164 22.87 7.68 8.05
N SER A 165 22.86 7.18 6.83
CA SER A 165 22.92 7.99 5.61
C SER A 165 21.52 8.31 5.12
N CYS A 166 21.40 9.36 4.29
CA CYS A 166 20.14 9.82 3.76
C CYS A 166 20.15 9.78 2.23
N LEU A 167 19.12 9.17 1.64
CA LEU A 167 18.80 9.21 0.21
C LEU A 167 17.52 10.01 0.03
N ARG A 168 17.53 10.98 -0.88
CA ARG A 168 16.37 11.77 -1.25
C ARG A 168 16.00 11.52 -2.72
N MET A 169 14.72 11.47 -2.99
CA MET A 169 14.12 11.45 -4.31
C MET A 169 13.23 12.66 -4.50
N ASP A 170 13.51 13.47 -5.50
CA ASP A 170 12.66 14.56 -5.96
C ASP A 170 11.96 14.14 -7.25
N ASN A 171 10.64 14.09 -7.24
CA ASN A 171 9.85 13.77 -8.41
C ASN A 171 9.57 15.04 -9.23
N GLN A 172 10.36 15.25 -10.25
CA GLN A 172 10.26 16.39 -11.18
C GLN A 172 9.33 16.11 -12.37
N GLY A 173 8.78 14.89 -12.44
CA GLY A 173 7.81 14.48 -13.45
C GLY A 173 6.41 15.00 -13.13
N ASN A 174 5.47 14.69 -13.99
CA ASN A 174 4.07 15.09 -13.84
C ASN A 174 3.14 13.94 -13.41
N ARG A 175 3.69 12.80 -13.03
CA ARG A 175 2.96 11.69 -12.41
C ARG A 175 3.75 11.10 -11.25
N HIS A 176 3.08 10.35 -10.38
CA HIS A 176 3.71 9.74 -9.22
C HIS A 176 4.86 8.80 -9.61
N ALA A 177 5.88 8.76 -8.77
CA ALA A 177 6.93 7.77 -8.77
C ALA A 177 6.82 6.91 -7.50
N LYS A 178 7.08 5.60 -7.61
CA LYS A 178 7.01 4.70 -6.46
C LYS A 178 8.34 3.98 -6.29
N LEU A 179 8.98 4.20 -5.16
CA LEU A 179 10.05 3.35 -4.68
C LEU A 179 9.43 2.15 -3.96
N VAL A 180 9.82 0.94 -4.35
CA VAL A 180 9.34 -0.31 -3.75
C VAL A 180 10.29 -0.76 -2.64
N ARG A 181 11.58 -0.77 -2.91
CA ARG A 181 12.67 -1.10 -1.98
C ARG A 181 13.99 -0.61 -2.56
N PHE A 182 15.03 -0.57 -1.75
CA PHE A 182 16.40 -0.43 -2.24
C PHE A 182 17.35 -1.35 -1.46
N ASN A 183 18.45 -1.67 -2.08
CA ASN A 183 19.52 -2.46 -1.51
C ASN A 183 20.78 -1.61 -1.48
N ALA A 184 21.44 -1.52 -0.32
CA ALA A 184 22.79 -0.99 -0.25
C ALA A 184 23.79 -2.11 -0.57
N ILE A 185 24.62 -1.90 -1.58
CA ILE A 185 25.58 -2.88 -2.08
C ILE A 185 26.97 -2.39 -1.75
N SER A 186 27.74 -3.22 -1.04
CA SER A 186 29.17 -3.07 -0.82
C SER A 186 29.94 -4.16 -1.57
N THR A 187 31.25 -4.11 -1.50
CA THR A 187 32.13 -5.15 -2.08
C THR A 187 31.90 -6.53 -1.45
N THR A 188 31.39 -6.60 -0.23
CA THR A 188 31.29 -7.83 0.56
C THR A 188 29.86 -8.19 1.00
N SER A 189 28.91 -7.28 0.89
CA SER A 189 27.57 -7.49 1.43
C SER A 189 26.48 -6.74 0.64
N GLN A 190 25.25 -7.24 0.74
CA GLN A 190 24.05 -6.58 0.25
C GLN A 190 23.04 -6.47 1.39
N VAL A 191 22.61 -5.26 1.72
CA VAL A 191 21.65 -5.01 2.80
C VAL A 191 20.35 -4.45 2.22
N PRO A 192 19.23 -5.20 2.33
CA PRO A 192 17.94 -4.74 1.83
C PRO A 192 17.29 -3.74 2.81
N TYR A 193 16.77 -2.66 2.26
CA TYR A 193 15.96 -1.67 2.99
C TYR A 193 14.51 -1.73 2.54
N LYS A 194 13.62 -1.94 3.51
CA LYS A 194 12.17 -1.87 3.30
C LYS A 194 11.72 -0.44 3.58
N GLY A 195 10.98 0.15 2.67
CA GLY A 195 10.51 1.53 2.84
C GLY A 195 9.79 1.98 1.58
N ALA A 196 8.84 1.16 1.11
CA ALA A 196 8.03 1.53 -0.06
C ALA A 196 7.33 2.87 0.19
N LYS A 197 7.56 3.84 -0.68
CA LYS A 197 6.88 5.15 -0.68
C LYS A 197 6.45 5.50 -2.10
N THR A 198 5.27 6.11 -2.19
CA THR A 198 4.82 6.80 -3.40
C THR A 198 5.16 8.28 -3.25
N VAL A 199 5.81 8.86 -4.24
CA VAL A 199 6.14 10.29 -4.30
C VAL A 199 5.33 10.91 -5.43
N LEU A 200 4.43 11.79 -5.08
CA LEU A 200 3.54 12.45 -6.04
C LEU A 200 4.31 13.41 -6.95
N ALA A 201 3.70 13.83 -8.04
CA ALA A 201 4.28 14.82 -8.95
C ALA A 201 4.66 16.10 -8.20
N GLY A 202 5.86 16.61 -8.41
CA GLY A 202 6.39 17.80 -7.73
C GLY A 202 6.73 17.63 -6.25
N SER A 203 6.64 16.41 -5.71
CA SER A 203 6.94 16.11 -4.31
C SER A 203 8.29 15.43 -4.13
N SER A 204 8.74 15.33 -2.87
CA SER A 204 9.98 14.64 -2.52
C SER A 204 9.78 13.66 -1.37
N ALA A 205 10.70 12.70 -1.23
CA ALA A 205 10.74 11.81 -0.08
C ALA A 205 12.18 11.48 0.29
N GLN A 206 12.38 11.16 1.56
CA GLN A 206 13.67 10.79 2.11
C GLN A 206 13.61 9.39 2.73
N TRP A 207 14.74 8.68 2.68
CA TRP A 207 14.98 7.40 3.31
C TRP A 207 16.27 7.43 4.09
N PHE A 208 16.20 7.03 5.35
CA PHE A 208 17.37 6.90 6.21
C PHE A 208 17.77 5.43 6.27
N TYR A 209 18.99 5.14 5.89
CA TYR A 209 19.53 3.79 5.88
C TYR A 209 20.83 3.71 6.67
N THR A 210 21.03 2.61 7.35
CA THR A 210 22.26 2.36 8.08
C THR A 210 23.28 1.85 7.09
N THR A 211 24.39 2.56 6.95
CA THR A 211 25.60 2.03 6.35
C THR A 211 26.22 1.08 7.37
N MET A 212 25.63 -0.11 7.50
CA MET A 212 26.24 -1.11 8.34
C MET A 212 27.49 -1.64 7.63
N ILE A 213 28.61 -1.59 8.37
CA ILE A 213 29.88 -2.15 7.98
C ILE A 213 30.55 -1.34 6.86
N ASP A 214 31.34 -0.39 7.27
CA ASP A 214 32.19 0.47 6.45
C ASP A 214 31.43 1.41 5.52
N ALA A 215 31.08 2.60 6.06
CA ALA A 215 30.57 3.72 5.27
C ALA A 215 31.48 4.04 4.05
N GLU A 216 32.74 3.60 4.11
CA GLU A 216 33.73 3.72 3.06
C GLU A 216 33.60 2.68 1.94
N ASN A 217 32.79 1.60 2.12
CA ASN A 217 32.71 0.49 1.17
C ASN A 217 31.34 0.30 0.49
N THR A 218 30.30 1.07 0.85
CA THR A 218 29.02 1.02 0.11
C THR A 218 29.18 1.85 -1.15
N THR A 219 29.27 1.19 -2.30
CA THR A 219 29.56 1.84 -3.58
C THR A 219 28.29 2.14 -4.38
N HIS A 220 27.24 1.34 -4.19
CA HIS A 220 26.02 1.40 -5.02
C HIS A 220 24.75 1.27 -4.20
N LEU A 221 23.67 1.90 -4.67
CA LEU A 221 22.30 1.64 -4.24
C LEU A 221 21.51 1.08 -5.43
N GLU A 222 21.06 -0.16 -5.33
CA GLU A 222 20.08 -0.71 -6.26
C GLU A 222 18.68 -0.32 -5.80
N VAL A 223 18.06 0.59 -6.52
CA VAL A 223 16.71 1.11 -6.21
C VAL A 223 15.69 0.42 -7.10
N ILE A 224 14.75 -0.29 -6.50
CA ILE A 224 13.66 -0.93 -7.24
C ILE A 224 12.45 0.00 -7.22
N THR A 225 12.13 0.54 -8.38
CA THR A 225 10.94 1.37 -8.60
C THR A 225 9.81 0.58 -9.24
N SER A 226 8.60 1.14 -9.25
CA SER A 226 7.48 0.56 -10.01
C SER A 226 7.71 0.49 -11.53
N ARG A 227 8.78 1.10 -12.03
CA ARG A 227 9.15 1.16 -13.45
C ARG A 227 10.43 0.38 -13.79
N GLY A 228 10.97 -0.30 -12.80
CA GLY A 228 12.18 -1.11 -12.94
C GLY A 228 13.30 -0.71 -11.98
N PRO A 229 14.40 -1.45 -12.01
CA PRO A 229 15.56 -1.17 -11.18
C PRO A 229 16.35 0.03 -11.73
N VAL A 230 16.92 0.79 -10.80
CA VAL A 230 17.84 1.89 -11.05
C VAL A 230 19.08 1.66 -10.20
N MET A 231 20.25 1.69 -10.80
CA MET A 231 21.54 1.60 -10.07
C MET A 231 22.06 3.02 -9.84
N LEU A 232 22.28 3.37 -8.58
CA LEU A 232 22.81 4.67 -8.17
C LEU A 232 24.22 4.45 -7.59
N ILE A 233 25.20 5.14 -8.13
CA ILE A 233 26.56 5.20 -7.59
C ILE A 233 26.55 6.33 -6.55
N ILE A 234 26.86 6.03 -5.30
CA ILE A 234 26.70 7.00 -4.20
C ILE A 234 27.61 8.21 -4.37
N GLU A 235 28.83 8.01 -4.84
CA GLU A 235 29.80 9.09 -5.05
C GLU A 235 29.34 10.09 -6.10
N ASP A 236 28.61 9.62 -7.12
CA ASP A 236 28.13 10.45 -8.23
C ASP A 236 26.84 11.22 -7.87
N LEU A 237 26.17 10.86 -6.76
CA LEU A 237 24.95 11.56 -6.36
C LEU A 237 25.27 12.95 -5.82
N PRO A 238 24.62 13.99 -6.35
CA PRO A 238 24.74 15.35 -5.80
C PRO A 238 24.15 15.43 -4.40
N TRP A 239 24.56 16.42 -3.63
CA TRP A 239 23.91 16.77 -2.38
C TRP A 239 22.61 17.52 -2.65
N ALA A 240 21.59 17.26 -1.85
CA ALA A 240 20.35 18.03 -1.87
C ALA A 240 20.65 19.46 -1.38
N ASN A 241 20.14 20.44 -2.10
CA ASN A 241 20.17 21.85 -1.71
C ASN A 241 19.19 22.11 -0.57
#